data_d0eea4803fd47e6d6097f73bed074e4c
#
_entry.id   d0eea4803fd47e6d6097f73bed074e4c
#
_cell.length_a   1.000
_cell.length_b   1.000
_cell.length_c   1.000
_cell.angle_alpha   90.00
_cell.angle_beta   90.00
_cell.angle_gamma   90.00
#
_symmetry.space_group_name_H-M   'P 1'
#
loop_
_entity.id
_entity.type
_entity.pdbx_description
1 polymer ?
#
loop_
_entity_poly.entity_id
_entity_poly.type
_entity_poly.pdbx_seq_one_letter_code
_entity_poly.pdbx_strand_id
1 'polypeptide(L)'
;MEWWQGFANDPSKFRSRAHEKDELAHYADACYDIEYDYPWGFDELEGVASRTDYDLKKHAEHSGAKLSYFDQQKQDPETGKNGWRYTPYVIEPAAGVTRGLLVYLLDAYHEETVPNAEGEDSTRVVMKLHPRLAPIKAAVLPLVKKEGLP
;
A
#
# COMPACT_ATOMS: atom_id res chain seq x y z
N MET A 1 -0.65 -2.52 5.89
CA MET A 1 -1.36 -1.53 6.72
C MET A 1 -0.41 -0.45 7.25
N GLU A 2 0.50 -0.74 8.18
CA GLU A 2 1.42 0.24 8.82
C GLU A 2 2.22 1.09 7.83
N TRP A 3 2.60 0.50 6.69
CA TRP A 3 3.33 1.23 5.66
C TRP A 3 2.49 2.37 5.07
N TRP A 4 1.22 2.12 4.76
CA TRP A 4 0.30 3.13 4.25
C TRP A 4 0.02 4.21 5.29
N GLN A 5 -0.28 3.79 6.52
CA GLN A 5 -0.55 4.68 7.66
C GLN A 5 0.66 5.56 8.03
N GLY A 6 1.88 5.08 7.78
CA GLY A 6 3.11 5.80 8.09
C GLY A 6 3.36 7.07 7.25
N PHE A 7 2.58 7.30 6.19
CA PHE A 7 2.65 8.49 5.35
C PHE A 7 1.37 9.34 5.37
N ALA A 8 0.37 8.92 6.12
CA ALA A 8 -0.93 9.58 6.18
C ALA A 8 -0.99 10.62 7.29
N ASN A 9 -1.76 11.69 7.05
CA ASN A 9 -2.13 12.66 8.10
C ASN A 9 -3.17 12.06 9.04
N ASP A 10 -4.08 11.25 8.50
CA ASP A 10 -5.10 10.55 9.27
C ASP A 10 -5.04 9.03 9.08
N PRO A 11 -4.25 8.32 9.92
CA PRO A 11 -4.14 6.87 9.87
C PRO A 11 -5.46 6.13 10.11
N SER A 12 -6.46 6.77 10.74
CA SER A 12 -7.76 6.15 11.04
C SER A 12 -8.62 5.90 9.81
N LYS A 13 -8.30 6.53 8.68
CA LYS A 13 -8.95 6.32 7.38
C LYS A 13 -8.60 5.00 6.71
N PHE A 14 -7.69 4.22 7.29
CA PHE A 14 -7.30 2.91 6.76
C PHE A 14 -7.86 1.80 7.63
N ARG A 15 -8.40 0.77 6.99
CA ARG A 15 -8.81 -0.46 7.68
C ARG A 15 -8.40 -1.70 6.89
N SER A 16 -8.39 -2.86 7.56
CA SER A 16 -8.23 -4.15 6.93
C SER A 16 -9.58 -4.87 6.90
N ARG A 17 -9.94 -5.45 5.75
CA ARG A 17 -11.14 -6.28 5.56
C ARG A 17 -10.73 -7.66 5.07
N ALA A 18 -11.09 -8.70 5.82
CA ALA A 18 -10.96 -10.06 5.35
C ALA A 18 -12.08 -10.39 4.35
N HIS A 19 -11.74 -11.12 3.29
CA HIS A 19 -12.73 -11.66 2.37
C HIS A 19 -13.46 -12.86 3.00
N GLU A 20 -14.76 -12.96 2.75
CA GLU A 20 -15.53 -14.15 3.05
C GLU A 20 -15.19 -15.28 2.05
N LYS A 21 -15.51 -16.53 2.43
CA LYS A 21 -15.12 -17.70 1.63
C LYS A 21 -15.66 -17.72 0.21
N ASP A 22 -16.81 -17.15 -0.01
CA ASP A 22 -17.48 -17.03 -1.32
C ASP A 22 -16.95 -15.88 -2.18
N GLU A 23 -16.21 -14.94 -1.57
CA GLU A 23 -15.50 -13.88 -2.29
C GLU A 23 -14.11 -14.32 -2.78
N LEU A 24 -13.56 -15.43 -2.22
CA LEU A 24 -12.21 -15.87 -2.56
C LEU A 24 -12.12 -16.40 -4.00
N ALA A 25 -11.03 -16.00 -4.68
CA ALA A 25 -10.67 -16.60 -5.95
C ALA A 25 -10.30 -18.08 -5.77
N HIS A 26 -10.52 -18.90 -6.80
CA HIS A 26 -10.30 -20.35 -6.76
C HIS A 26 -8.86 -20.79 -6.41
N TYR A 27 -7.90 -19.90 -6.53
CA TYR A 27 -6.49 -20.13 -6.24
C TYR A 27 -6.08 -19.64 -4.82
N ALA A 28 -6.97 -18.95 -4.13
CA ALA A 28 -6.68 -18.35 -2.84
C ALA A 28 -7.38 -19.09 -1.70
N ASP A 29 -6.69 -19.25 -0.57
CA ASP A 29 -7.27 -19.76 0.68
C ASP A 29 -7.54 -18.64 1.70
N ALA A 30 -6.98 -17.44 1.49
CA ALA A 30 -7.27 -16.23 2.24
C ALA A 30 -7.00 -14.99 1.38
N CYS A 31 -7.76 -13.93 1.61
CA CYS A 31 -7.52 -12.61 1.04
C CYS A 31 -7.91 -11.54 2.05
N TYR A 32 -7.12 -10.48 2.10
CA TYR A 32 -7.38 -9.28 2.89
C TYR A 32 -7.21 -8.05 2.00
N ASP A 33 -8.17 -7.12 2.07
CA ASP A 33 -8.02 -5.80 1.50
C ASP A 33 -7.51 -4.83 2.58
N ILE A 34 -6.61 -3.96 2.19
CA ILE A 34 -6.37 -2.70 2.87
C ILE A 34 -7.28 -1.68 2.17
N GLU A 35 -8.25 -1.16 2.89
CA GLU A 35 -9.20 -0.18 2.39
C GLU A 35 -8.88 1.22 2.93
N TYR A 36 -9.23 2.23 2.16
CA TYR A 36 -9.17 3.64 2.55
C TYR A 36 -10.58 4.24 2.53
N ASP A 37 -10.86 5.16 3.44
CA ASP A 37 -12.12 5.94 3.48
C ASP A 37 -12.07 7.08 2.47
N TYR A 38 -12.48 6.75 1.24
CA TYR A 38 -12.60 7.72 0.15
C TYR A 38 -13.86 8.60 0.33
N PRO A 39 -14.02 9.68 -0.45
CA PRO A 39 -15.26 10.50 -0.41
C PRO A 39 -16.54 9.72 -0.70
N TRP A 40 -16.46 8.55 -1.30
CA TRP A 40 -17.58 7.63 -1.57
C TRP A 40 -17.66 6.45 -0.58
N GLY A 41 -16.85 6.45 0.47
CA GLY A 41 -16.77 5.39 1.47
C GLY A 41 -15.55 4.50 1.34
N PHE A 42 -15.47 3.48 2.19
CA PHE A 42 -14.36 2.53 2.17
C PHE A 42 -14.32 1.72 0.88
N ASP A 43 -13.14 1.67 0.28
CA ASP A 43 -12.88 0.93 -0.95
C ASP A 43 -11.43 0.43 -0.96
N GLU A 44 -11.16 -0.61 -1.75
CA GLU A 44 -9.87 -1.28 -1.83
C GLU A 44 -8.75 -0.33 -2.26
N LEU A 45 -7.62 -0.37 -1.54
CA LEU A 45 -6.36 0.27 -1.88
C LEU A 45 -5.30 -0.76 -2.26
N GLU A 46 -5.22 -1.85 -1.52
CA GLU A 46 -4.27 -2.95 -1.71
C GLU A 46 -4.93 -4.27 -1.35
N GLY A 47 -4.86 -5.26 -2.23
CA GLY A 47 -5.22 -6.64 -1.93
C GLY A 47 -4.00 -7.45 -1.48
N VAL A 48 -4.17 -8.31 -0.48
CA VAL A 48 -3.14 -9.24 0.00
C VAL A 48 -3.73 -10.64 0.00
N ALA A 49 -3.37 -11.45 -1.00
CA ALA A 49 -3.90 -12.79 -1.20
C ALA A 49 -2.88 -13.89 -0.87
N SER A 50 -3.32 -14.92 -0.16
CA SER A 50 -2.61 -16.19 -0.08
C SER A 50 -3.04 -17.07 -1.26
N ARG A 51 -2.16 -17.17 -2.26
CA ARG A 51 -2.40 -17.89 -3.52
C ARG A 51 -2.04 -19.36 -3.43
N THR A 52 -1.76 -19.87 -2.26
CA THR A 52 -1.31 -21.24 -2.02
C THR A 52 -0.08 -21.60 -2.84
N ASP A 53 0.08 -22.84 -3.23
CA ASP A 53 1.11 -23.31 -4.18
C ASP A 53 0.60 -23.39 -5.62
N TYR A 54 -0.61 -22.85 -5.89
CA TYR A 54 -1.32 -22.99 -7.16
C TYR A 54 -0.48 -22.49 -8.33
N ASP A 55 -0.02 -21.25 -8.29
CA ASP A 55 0.72 -20.64 -9.40
C ASP A 55 2.02 -21.38 -9.69
N LEU A 56 2.81 -21.69 -8.66
CA LEU A 56 4.10 -22.37 -8.84
C LEU A 56 3.92 -23.80 -9.38
N LYS A 57 2.87 -24.49 -8.95
CA LYS A 57 2.52 -25.81 -9.53
C LYS A 57 2.15 -25.70 -10.99
N LYS A 58 1.29 -24.72 -11.36
CA LYS A 58 0.88 -24.51 -12.75
C LYS A 58 2.05 -24.09 -13.64
N HIS A 59 2.86 -23.16 -13.18
CA HIS A 59 4.07 -22.76 -13.91
C HIS A 59 5.07 -23.92 -14.08
N ALA A 60 5.28 -24.74 -13.06
CA ALA A 60 6.14 -25.92 -13.17
C ALA A 60 5.60 -26.94 -14.17
N GLU A 61 4.29 -27.23 -14.13
CA GLU A 61 3.60 -28.14 -15.03
C GLU A 61 3.76 -27.73 -16.51
N HIS A 62 3.54 -26.45 -16.83
CA HIS A 62 3.55 -25.96 -18.21
C HIS A 62 4.94 -25.64 -18.75
N SER A 63 5.88 -25.24 -17.90
CA SER A 63 7.25 -24.87 -18.34
C SER A 63 8.28 -25.98 -18.20
N GLY A 64 7.99 -27.02 -17.40
CA GLY A 64 8.95 -28.05 -17.01
C GLY A 64 10.01 -27.54 -16.00
N ALA A 65 9.91 -26.31 -15.53
CA ALA A 65 10.84 -25.74 -14.55
C ALA A 65 10.60 -26.31 -13.14
N LYS A 66 11.69 -26.51 -12.37
CA LYS A 66 11.61 -26.96 -10.99
C LYS A 66 11.36 -25.76 -10.07
N LEU A 67 10.11 -25.49 -9.73
CA LEU A 67 9.68 -24.39 -8.84
C LEU A 67 9.40 -24.90 -7.42
N SER A 68 10.27 -25.76 -6.90
CA SER A 68 10.19 -26.28 -5.53
C SER A 68 11.37 -25.79 -4.70
N TYR A 69 11.14 -25.61 -3.41
CA TYR A 69 12.15 -25.25 -2.42
C TYR A 69 12.58 -26.49 -1.63
N PHE A 70 13.85 -26.58 -1.27
CA PHE A 70 14.39 -27.63 -0.41
C PHE A 70 14.88 -27.01 0.91
N ASP A 71 14.16 -27.31 1.99
CA ASP A 71 14.47 -26.82 3.32
C ASP A 71 15.26 -27.89 4.10
N GLN A 72 16.55 -27.64 4.29
CA GLN A 72 17.45 -28.56 5.00
C GLN A 72 17.17 -28.68 6.50
N GLN A 73 16.50 -27.65 7.07
CA GLN A 73 16.24 -27.59 8.52
C GLN A 73 14.92 -28.24 8.91
N LYS A 74 14.03 -28.45 7.94
CA LYS A 74 12.75 -29.12 8.19
C LYS A 74 12.84 -30.62 7.94
N GLN A 75 12.05 -31.35 8.73
CA GLN A 75 11.86 -32.78 8.48
C GLN A 75 10.75 -32.97 7.44
N ASP A 76 10.97 -33.89 6.54
CA ASP A 76 9.97 -34.36 5.60
C ASP A 76 8.83 -35.03 6.36
N PRO A 77 7.58 -34.54 6.24
CA PRO A 77 6.45 -35.08 7.00
C PRO A 77 6.06 -36.51 6.64
N GLU A 78 6.44 -36.98 5.44
CA GLU A 78 6.12 -38.36 4.99
C GLU A 78 7.21 -39.36 5.41
N THR A 79 8.46 -38.97 5.35
CA THR A 79 9.59 -39.88 5.60
C THR A 79 10.28 -39.68 6.95
N GLY A 80 10.03 -38.57 7.65
CA GLY A 80 10.68 -38.19 8.91
C GLY A 80 12.17 -37.86 8.78
N LYS A 81 12.73 -37.82 7.56
CA LYS A 81 14.14 -37.50 7.33
C LYS A 81 14.38 -36.00 7.31
N ASN A 82 15.60 -35.59 7.67
CA ASN A 82 16.01 -34.19 7.54
C ASN A 82 16.09 -33.80 6.06
N GLY A 83 15.60 -32.60 5.78
CA GLY A 83 15.48 -32.06 4.44
C GLY A 83 14.11 -32.36 3.82
N TRP A 84 13.34 -31.29 3.59
CA TRP A 84 12.01 -31.37 2.97
C TRP A 84 11.93 -30.56 1.71
N ARG A 85 11.43 -31.19 0.63
CA ARG A 85 11.20 -30.53 -0.65
C ARG A 85 9.71 -30.32 -0.85
N TYR A 86 9.33 -29.06 -1.07
CA TYR A 86 7.93 -28.69 -1.26
C TYR A 86 7.79 -27.52 -2.24
N THR A 87 6.60 -27.34 -2.78
CA THR A 87 6.24 -26.12 -3.52
C THR A 87 5.77 -25.07 -2.52
N PRO A 88 6.45 -23.92 -2.41
CA PRO A 88 6.06 -22.90 -1.44
C PRO A 88 4.73 -22.25 -1.77
N TYR A 89 4.06 -21.72 -0.74
CA TYR A 89 2.92 -20.84 -0.91
C TYR A 89 3.40 -19.44 -1.35
N VAL A 90 2.57 -18.79 -2.15
CA VAL A 90 2.81 -17.43 -2.64
C VAL A 90 1.86 -16.49 -1.92
N ILE A 91 2.41 -15.44 -1.32
CA ILE A 91 1.64 -14.30 -0.80
C ILE A 91 1.81 -13.15 -1.79
N GLU A 92 0.71 -12.66 -2.33
CA GLU A 92 0.66 -11.58 -3.31
C GLU A 92 0.09 -10.30 -2.67
N PRO A 93 0.91 -9.32 -2.32
CA PRO A 93 0.43 -7.96 -2.12
C PRO A 93 0.34 -7.26 -3.48
N ALA A 94 -0.81 -6.66 -3.77
CA ALA A 94 -1.06 -5.97 -5.05
C ALA A 94 -1.74 -4.62 -4.81
N ALA A 95 -1.10 -3.53 -5.24
CA ALA A 95 -1.62 -2.18 -5.11
C ALA A 95 -1.45 -1.37 -6.41
N GLY A 96 -2.44 -0.55 -6.74
CA GLY A 96 -2.38 0.37 -7.88
C GLY A 96 -1.64 1.66 -7.52
N VAL A 97 -0.56 1.98 -8.25
CA VAL A 97 0.23 3.22 -8.01
C VAL A 97 -0.64 4.47 -8.11
N THR A 98 -1.53 4.53 -9.11
CA THR A 98 -2.44 5.67 -9.30
C THR A 98 -3.46 5.79 -8.18
N ARG A 99 -3.95 4.68 -7.65
CA ARG A 99 -4.87 4.66 -6.50
C ARG A 99 -4.15 5.10 -5.23
N GLY A 100 -2.92 4.66 -5.01
CA GLY A 100 -2.08 5.14 -3.92
C GLY A 100 -1.77 6.64 -4.00
N LEU A 101 -1.52 7.17 -5.22
CA LEU A 101 -1.38 8.60 -5.44
C LEU A 101 -2.66 9.35 -5.05
N LEU A 102 -3.83 8.86 -5.48
CA LEU A 102 -5.12 9.47 -5.15
C LEU A 102 -5.33 9.51 -3.64
N VAL A 103 -5.06 8.40 -2.93
CA VAL A 103 -5.18 8.33 -1.46
C VAL A 103 -4.36 9.42 -0.78
N TYR A 104 -3.08 9.56 -1.12
CA TYR A 104 -2.24 10.56 -0.47
C TYR A 104 -2.55 12.00 -0.88
N LEU A 105 -3.14 12.23 -2.07
CA LEU A 105 -3.66 13.55 -2.44
C LEU A 105 -4.92 13.89 -1.64
N LEU A 106 -5.84 12.94 -1.47
CA LEU A 106 -7.05 13.11 -0.66
C LEU A 106 -6.71 13.34 0.82
N ASP A 107 -5.76 12.57 1.36
CA ASP A 107 -5.31 12.70 2.75
C ASP A 107 -4.56 14.03 2.99
N ALA A 108 -3.83 14.52 2.00
CA ALA A 108 -3.09 15.77 2.09
C ALA A 108 -3.96 17.02 1.86
N TYR A 109 -5.13 16.88 1.21
CA TYR A 109 -6.03 18.00 0.96
C TYR A 109 -6.57 18.57 2.27
N HIS A 110 -6.36 19.85 2.48
CA HIS A 110 -6.79 20.53 3.69
C HIS A 110 -7.26 21.95 3.41
N GLU A 111 -8.45 22.30 3.90
CA GLU A 111 -8.92 23.67 3.90
C GLU A 111 -8.62 24.29 5.26
N GLU A 112 -8.01 25.46 5.28
CA GLU A 112 -7.74 26.19 6.50
C GLU A 112 -8.17 27.64 6.38
N THR A 113 -8.72 28.18 7.47
CA THR A 113 -9.09 29.59 7.57
C THR A 113 -7.93 30.35 8.20
N VAL A 114 -7.46 31.37 7.50
CA VAL A 114 -6.37 32.24 7.93
C VAL A 114 -6.73 33.70 7.70
N PRO A 115 -6.30 34.63 8.54
CA PRO A 115 -6.49 36.05 8.30
C PRO A 115 -5.76 36.48 7.02
N ASN A 116 -6.44 37.25 6.17
CA ASN A 116 -5.85 37.90 5.00
C ASN A 116 -5.03 39.16 5.40
N ALA A 117 -4.52 39.90 4.42
CA ALA A 117 -3.73 41.11 4.68
C ALA A 117 -4.54 42.22 5.37
N GLU A 118 -5.83 42.22 5.22
CA GLU A 118 -6.79 43.17 5.81
C GLU A 118 -7.27 42.73 7.20
N GLY A 119 -6.83 41.53 7.66
CA GLY A 119 -7.23 40.95 8.97
C GLY A 119 -8.59 40.26 8.97
N GLU A 120 -9.17 40.03 7.78
CA GLU A 120 -10.42 39.29 7.62
C GLU A 120 -10.13 37.81 7.38
N ASP A 121 -11.02 36.93 7.86
CA ASP A 121 -10.90 35.49 7.65
C ASP A 121 -11.07 35.14 6.17
N SER A 122 -10.10 34.40 5.65
CA SER A 122 -10.16 33.82 4.31
C SER A 122 -9.82 32.33 4.31
N THR A 123 -10.51 31.56 3.48
CA THR A 123 -10.25 30.13 3.34
C THR A 123 -9.21 29.91 2.24
N ARG A 124 -8.22 29.08 2.54
CA ARG A 124 -7.26 28.61 1.53
C ARG A 124 -7.13 27.09 1.55
N VAL A 125 -6.81 26.53 0.39
CA VAL A 125 -6.50 25.10 0.23
C VAL A 125 -4.98 24.91 0.35
N VAL A 126 -4.57 23.95 1.14
CA VAL A 126 -3.17 23.53 1.26
C VAL A 126 -3.06 22.01 1.09
N MET A 127 -1.95 21.56 0.52
CA MET A 127 -1.62 20.14 0.39
C MET A 127 -0.60 19.77 1.46
N LYS A 128 -1.06 19.14 2.55
CA LYS A 128 -0.20 18.72 3.68
C LYS A 128 0.44 17.36 3.41
N LEU A 129 1.23 17.26 2.33
CA LEU A 129 1.94 16.04 1.99
C LEU A 129 2.96 15.66 3.04
N HIS A 130 3.02 14.38 3.38
CA HIS A 130 4.10 13.87 4.24
C HIS A 130 5.48 14.22 3.63
N PRO A 131 6.49 14.67 4.41
CA PRO A 131 7.78 15.15 3.88
C PRO A 131 8.51 14.15 2.98
N ARG A 132 8.35 12.85 3.19
CA ARG A 132 8.94 11.81 2.32
C ARG A 132 8.22 11.68 0.96
N LEU A 133 6.94 12.07 0.88
CA LEU A 133 6.14 12.03 -0.36
C LEU A 133 6.22 13.36 -1.14
N ALA A 134 6.40 14.48 -0.45
CA ALA A 134 6.51 15.79 -1.08
C ALA A 134 7.63 15.80 -2.13
N PRO A 135 7.37 16.18 -3.40
CA PRO A 135 8.39 16.19 -4.45
C PRO A 135 9.48 17.24 -4.17
N ILE A 136 9.10 18.37 -3.57
CA ILE A 136 10.02 19.44 -3.15
C ILE A 136 10.10 19.41 -1.62
N LYS A 137 11.31 19.18 -1.08
CA LYS A 137 11.53 19.00 0.36
C LYS A 137 11.72 20.34 1.10
N ALA A 138 12.31 21.32 0.42
CA ALA A 138 12.56 22.65 0.95
C ALA A 138 12.63 23.66 -0.18
N ALA A 139 12.21 24.89 0.10
CA ALA A 139 12.36 26.02 -0.81
C ALA A 139 12.93 27.21 -0.05
N VAL A 140 13.83 27.95 -0.68
CA VAL A 140 14.35 29.24 -0.16
C VAL A 140 13.71 30.35 -1.01
N LEU A 141 12.91 31.17 -0.35
CA LEU A 141 12.19 32.26 -1.01
C LEU A 141 12.72 33.60 -0.53
N PRO A 142 13.00 34.58 -1.41
CA PRO A 142 13.38 35.91 -1.00
C PRO A 142 12.19 36.64 -0.37
N LEU A 143 12.43 37.36 0.72
CA LEU A 143 11.41 38.18 1.38
C LEU A 143 10.96 39.35 0.52
N VAL A 144 11.87 39.90 -0.28
CA VAL A 144 11.63 41.02 -1.17
C VAL A 144 12.33 40.80 -2.54
N LYS A 145 11.70 41.25 -3.62
CA LYS A 145 12.29 41.22 -4.98
C LYS A 145 13.03 42.55 -5.26
N LYS A 146 14.17 42.76 -4.57
CA LYS A 146 15.00 43.96 -4.75
C LYS A 146 16.47 43.56 -4.84
N GLU A 147 17.29 44.43 -5.49
CA GLU A 147 18.77 44.35 -5.50
C GLU A 147 19.35 43.02 -6.04
N GLY A 148 18.71 42.44 -7.08
CA GLY A 148 19.20 41.20 -7.69
C GLY A 148 18.88 39.94 -6.94
N LEU A 149 18.02 39.98 -5.92
CA LEU A 149 17.39 38.80 -5.35
C LEU A 149 16.37 38.24 -6.34
N PRO A 150 16.32 36.90 -6.56
CA PRO A 150 15.42 36.28 -7.51
C PRO A 150 13.95 36.48 -7.20
#